data_6c3ba5c2cc0a10e16a9059c70a739e06
#
_entry.id   6c3ba5c2cc0a10e16a9059c70a739e06
#
_cell.length_a   1.000
_cell.length_b   1.000
_cell.length_c   1.000
_cell.angle_alpha   90.00
_cell.angle_beta   90.00
_cell.angle_gamma   90.00
#
_symmetry.space_group_name_H-M   'P 1'
#
loop_
_entity.id
_entity.type
_entity.pdbx_description
1 polymer ?
#
loop_
_entity_poly.entity_id
_entity_poly.type
_entity_poly.pdbx_seq_one_letter_code
_entity_poly.pdbx_strand_id
1 'polypeptide(L)'
;MSSILMGERLRVSVFGESHGPAIGAVADGLPSGEAADLAALAGFMARRAPGGALSTARREADAVRVLSGLCGGVTTGAPLCVLIENADARPGDYRRFAAVPRPSHADYPALLRYRGHADLSGGGHFSGRLTAPLCAVGGLCLQMLARRGVTVGARLMLSLIHISEP
;
A
#
# COMPACT_ATOMS: atom_id res chain seq x y z
N MET A 1 10.93 9.02 6.31
CA MET A 1 10.88 7.61 5.89
C MET A 1 11.14 7.53 4.41
N SER A 2 11.77 6.49 3.93
CA SER A 2 11.93 6.24 2.49
C SER A 2 10.64 5.58 1.96
N SER A 3 10.19 5.98 0.79
CA SER A 3 9.09 5.32 0.07
C SER A 3 9.55 4.07 -0.69
N ILE A 4 10.77 3.65 -0.45
CA ILE A 4 11.43 2.53 -1.11
C ILE A 4 11.80 1.47 -0.09
N LEU A 5 11.35 0.25 -0.32
CA LEU A 5 11.85 -0.96 0.32
C LEU A 5 12.97 -1.52 -0.55
N MET A 6 14.14 -1.69 0.02
CA MET A 6 15.33 -2.15 -0.69
C MET A 6 15.82 -3.46 -0.11
N GLY A 7 15.73 -4.54 -0.91
CA GLY A 7 16.49 -5.76 -0.72
C GLY A 7 17.70 -5.81 -1.66
N GLU A 8 18.44 -6.89 -1.64
CA GLU A 8 19.57 -7.08 -2.55
C GLU A 8 19.15 -7.13 -4.02
N ARG A 9 18.04 -7.79 -4.30
CA ARG A 9 17.51 -7.99 -5.67
C ARG A 9 16.20 -7.31 -5.91
N LEU A 10 15.29 -7.34 -4.92
CA LEU A 10 13.96 -6.75 -5.03
C LEU A 10 13.95 -5.34 -4.43
N ARG A 11 13.48 -4.38 -5.21
CA ARG A 11 13.24 -2.99 -4.79
C ARG A 11 11.79 -2.65 -5.05
N VAL A 12 11.12 -2.08 -4.05
CA VAL A 12 9.73 -1.67 -4.20
C VAL A 12 9.61 -0.21 -3.83
N SER A 13 9.17 0.62 -4.76
CA SER A 13 8.84 2.03 -4.54
C SER A 13 7.33 2.18 -4.48
N VAL A 14 6.83 2.83 -3.42
CA VAL A 14 5.41 3.16 -3.26
C VAL A 14 5.21 4.63 -3.54
N PHE A 15 4.17 5.00 -4.29
CA PHE A 15 3.86 6.36 -4.69
C PHE A 15 2.38 6.69 -4.55
N GLY A 16 2.08 8.01 -4.60
CA GLY A 16 0.74 8.56 -4.50
C GLY A 16 0.38 9.03 -3.09
N GLU A 17 -0.78 9.65 -2.96
CA GLU A 17 -1.38 10.16 -1.73
C GLU A 17 -2.78 9.59 -1.54
N SER A 18 -3.22 9.49 -0.27
CA SER A 18 -4.47 8.81 0.09
C SER A 18 -5.73 9.45 -0.47
N HIS A 19 -5.72 10.73 -0.78
CA HIS A 19 -6.80 11.47 -1.44
C HIS A 19 -6.38 12.09 -2.78
N GLY A 20 -5.22 11.70 -3.30
CA GLY A 20 -4.84 11.92 -4.69
C GLY A 20 -5.62 11.02 -5.66
N PRO A 21 -5.41 11.14 -6.96
CA PRO A 21 -6.16 10.38 -7.98
C PRO A 21 -5.93 8.86 -7.89
N ALA A 22 -4.74 8.44 -7.51
CA ALA A 22 -4.36 7.05 -7.40
C ALA A 22 -3.18 6.86 -6.46
N ILE A 23 -2.98 5.63 -6.03
CA ILE A 23 -1.79 5.14 -5.35
C ILE A 23 -1.21 3.96 -6.13
N GLY A 24 0.08 3.70 -6.00
CA GLY A 24 0.69 2.60 -6.72
C GLY A 24 2.03 2.17 -6.14
N ALA A 25 2.58 1.13 -6.75
CA ALA A 25 3.92 0.66 -6.47
C ALA A 25 4.62 0.22 -7.75
N VAL A 26 5.92 0.41 -7.76
CA VAL A 26 6.83 -0.17 -8.76
C VAL A 26 7.74 -1.15 -8.05
N ALA A 27 7.74 -2.40 -8.51
CA ALA A 27 8.63 -3.45 -8.03
C ALA A 27 9.62 -3.81 -9.13
N ASP A 28 10.90 -3.62 -8.85
CA ASP A 28 12.02 -3.96 -9.73
C ASP A 28 12.79 -5.14 -9.17
N GLY A 29 13.28 -6.01 -10.04
CA GLY A 29 14.05 -7.21 -9.66
C GLY A 29 13.21 -8.47 -9.44
N LEU A 30 11.96 -8.51 -9.87
CA LEU A 30 11.19 -9.75 -9.95
C LEU A 30 11.76 -10.67 -11.03
N PRO A 31 11.82 -11.99 -10.79
CA PRO A 31 12.25 -12.93 -11.82
C PRO A 31 11.30 -12.93 -13.01
N SER A 32 11.81 -13.11 -14.22
CA SER A 32 11.01 -13.33 -15.41
C SER A 32 10.44 -14.76 -15.44
N GLY A 33 9.32 -14.95 -16.15
CA GLY A 33 8.73 -16.27 -16.36
C GLY A 33 7.86 -16.79 -15.21
N GLU A 34 7.60 -15.98 -14.18
CA GLU A 34 6.75 -16.36 -13.07
C GLU A 34 5.27 -16.13 -13.40
N ALA A 35 4.44 -17.13 -13.23
CA ALA A 35 2.99 -16.98 -13.41
C ALA A 35 2.40 -16.04 -12.35
N ALA A 36 1.49 -15.17 -12.78
CA ALA A 36 0.77 -14.23 -11.93
C ALA A 36 -0.73 -14.48 -12.08
N ASP A 37 -1.33 -15.06 -11.04
CA ASP A 37 -2.79 -15.24 -10.97
C ASP A 37 -3.43 -13.96 -10.41
N LEU A 38 -4.03 -13.17 -11.32
CA LEU A 38 -4.68 -11.91 -10.94
C LEU A 38 -6.02 -12.14 -10.24
N ALA A 39 -6.69 -13.28 -10.44
CA ALA A 39 -7.91 -13.61 -9.71
C ALA A 39 -7.59 -13.95 -8.24
N ALA A 40 -6.56 -14.77 -8.01
CA ALA A 40 -6.05 -15.02 -6.67
C ALA A 40 -5.55 -13.74 -5.99
N LEU A 41 -4.90 -12.83 -6.74
CA LEU A 41 -4.50 -11.52 -6.23
C LEU A 41 -5.72 -10.70 -5.81
N ALA A 42 -6.79 -10.65 -6.61
CA ALA A 42 -8.01 -9.93 -6.26
C ALA A 42 -8.64 -10.48 -4.97
N GLY A 43 -8.69 -11.82 -4.81
CA GLY A 43 -9.14 -12.46 -3.55
C GLY A 43 -8.25 -12.10 -2.35
N PHE A 44 -6.94 -12.02 -2.54
CA PHE A 44 -6.02 -11.57 -1.49
C PHE A 44 -6.26 -10.11 -1.11
N MET A 45 -6.44 -9.22 -2.08
CA MET A 45 -6.72 -7.79 -1.87
C MET A 45 -8.07 -7.56 -1.18
N ALA A 46 -9.09 -8.38 -1.46
CA ALA A 46 -10.39 -8.30 -0.82
C ALA A 46 -10.32 -8.49 0.71
N ARG A 47 -9.35 -9.26 1.23
CA ARG A 47 -9.12 -9.41 2.67
C ARG A 47 -8.65 -8.11 3.34
N ARG A 48 -8.01 -7.24 2.59
CA ARG A 48 -7.53 -5.93 3.03
C ARG A 48 -8.61 -4.85 2.87
N ALA A 49 -9.49 -4.97 1.89
CA ALA A 49 -10.48 -3.96 1.57
C ALA A 49 -11.34 -3.60 2.79
N PRO A 50 -11.69 -2.30 2.99
CA PRO A 50 -12.54 -1.90 4.08
C PRO A 50 -13.93 -2.52 3.93
N GLY A 51 -14.52 -2.93 5.06
CA GLY A 51 -15.85 -3.60 5.10
C GLY A 51 -16.07 -4.44 6.35
N GLY A 52 -15.03 -4.69 7.14
CA GLY A 52 -15.12 -5.36 8.44
C GLY A 52 -15.53 -4.40 9.57
N ALA A 53 -15.97 -4.95 10.70
CA ALA A 53 -16.41 -4.19 11.89
C ALA A 53 -15.32 -3.25 12.47
N LEU A 54 -14.05 -3.49 12.16
CA LEU A 54 -12.90 -2.71 12.62
C LEU A 54 -12.29 -1.84 11.50
N SER A 55 -12.93 -1.75 10.33
CA SER A 55 -12.41 -0.99 9.19
C SER A 55 -12.93 0.45 9.17
N THR A 56 -12.24 1.33 8.44
CA THR A 56 -12.68 2.70 8.20
C THR A 56 -13.98 2.73 7.37
N ALA A 57 -14.72 3.84 7.42
CA ALA A 57 -15.96 4.04 6.66
C ALA A 57 -15.75 4.13 5.13
N ARG A 58 -14.49 4.14 4.66
CA ARG A 58 -14.12 4.21 3.25
C ARG A 58 -14.55 2.92 2.52
N ARG A 59 -15.18 3.07 1.37
CA ARG A 59 -15.64 1.94 0.54
C ARG A 59 -14.92 1.97 -0.80
N GLU A 60 -13.82 1.20 -0.89
CA GLU A 60 -13.05 1.06 -2.13
C GLU A 60 -12.75 -0.41 -2.37
N ALA A 61 -12.91 -0.84 -3.60
CA ALA A 61 -12.70 -2.24 -4.00
C ALA A 61 -11.22 -2.62 -4.08
N ASP A 62 -10.27 -1.66 -3.96
CA ASP A 62 -8.83 -1.86 -4.13
C ASP A 62 -8.47 -2.64 -5.41
N ALA A 63 -9.19 -2.36 -6.49
CA ALA A 63 -8.97 -3.01 -7.78
C ALA A 63 -7.57 -2.69 -8.30
N VAL A 64 -6.75 -3.71 -8.45
CA VAL A 64 -5.36 -3.58 -8.92
C VAL A 64 -5.32 -3.56 -10.44
N ARG A 65 -4.76 -2.49 -11.01
CA ARG A 65 -4.40 -2.42 -12.44
C ARG A 65 -2.90 -2.63 -12.57
N VAL A 66 -2.51 -3.59 -13.41
CA VAL A 66 -1.10 -3.79 -13.75
C VAL A 66 -0.80 -3.01 -15.02
N LEU A 67 0.18 -2.10 -14.96
CA LEU A 67 0.55 -1.21 -16.05
C LEU A 67 1.77 -1.71 -16.82
N SER A 68 2.66 -2.45 -16.17
CA SER A 68 3.87 -3.04 -16.77
C SER A 68 4.35 -4.24 -15.97
N GLY A 69 5.31 -4.98 -16.51
CA GLY A 69 5.97 -6.10 -15.84
C GLY A 69 5.24 -7.45 -15.99
N LEU A 70 4.05 -7.48 -16.62
CA LEU A 70 3.34 -8.73 -16.98
C LEU A 70 3.04 -8.76 -18.47
N CYS A 71 3.13 -9.95 -19.04
CA CYS A 71 2.70 -10.26 -20.40
C CYS A 71 2.05 -11.66 -20.42
N GLY A 72 0.80 -11.77 -20.87
CA GLY A 72 0.09 -13.05 -20.90
C GLY A 72 -0.03 -13.75 -19.55
N GLY A 73 -0.13 -12.97 -18.45
CA GLY A 73 -0.21 -13.53 -17.09
C GLY A 73 1.12 -14.00 -16.51
N VAL A 74 2.25 -13.64 -17.14
CA VAL A 74 3.60 -14.04 -16.71
C VAL A 74 4.47 -12.81 -16.52
N THR A 75 5.34 -12.83 -15.53
CA THR A 75 6.30 -11.73 -15.30
C THR A 75 7.33 -11.64 -16.43
N THR A 76 7.60 -10.43 -16.89
CA THR A 76 8.58 -10.17 -17.95
C THR A 76 10.01 -10.02 -17.46
N GLY A 77 10.20 -9.74 -16.16
CA GLY A 77 11.48 -9.32 -15.59
C GLY A 77 11.71 -7.81 -15.67
N ALA A 78 10.92 -7.08 -16.45
CA ALA A 78 10.88 -5.61 -16.39
C ALA A 78 10.17 -5.13 -15.11
N PRO A 79 10.35 -3.86 -14.70
CA PRO A 79 9.68 -3.34 -13.52
C PRO A 79 8.17 -3.56 -13.56
N LEU A 80 7.64 -4.21 -12.52
CA LEU A 80 6.20 -4.39 -12.33
C LEU A 80 5.62 -3.09 -11.77
N CYS A 81 4.68 -2.48 -12.48
CA CYS A 81 3.95 -1.32 -12.00
C CYS A 81 2.49 -1.69 -11.73
N VAL A 82 2.05 -1.47 -10.50
CA VAL A 82 0.65 -1.64 -10.07
C VAL A 82 0.06 -0.30 -9.66
N LEU A 83 -1.20 -0.09 -10.03
CA LEU A 83 -1.97 1.11 -9.72
C LEU A 83 -3.31 0.74 -9.10
N ILE A 84 -3.75 1.53 -8.12
CA ILE A 84 -5.07 1.44 -7.50
C ILE A 84 -5.66 2.85 -7.50
N GLU A 85 -6.80 3.02 -8.15
CA GLU A 85 -7.49 4.32 -8.19
C GLU A 85 -8.16 4.62 -6.86
N ASN A 86 -8.19 5.88 -6.46
CA ASN A 86 -8.89 6.35 -5.27
C ASN A 86 -10.29 6.82 -5.68
N ALA A 87 -11.28 5.98 -5.50
CA ALA A 87 -12.67 6.27 -5.87
C ALA A 87 -13.40 7.18 -4.85
N ASP A 88 -13.00 7.13 -3.55
CA ASP A 88 -13.60 7.92 -2.47
C ASP A 88 -12.61 8.96 -1.94
N ALA A 89 -12.12 9.83 -2.84
CA ALA A 89 -11.21 10.91 -2.49
C ALA A 89 -12.01 12.18 -2.10
N ARG A 90 -11.76 12.73 -0.88
CA ARG A 90 -12.43 13.92 -0.34
C ARG A 90 -11.40 14.93 0.17
N PRO A 91 -10.58 15.54 -0.69
CA PRO A 91 -9.50 16.43 -0.25
C PRO A 91 -10.00 17.69 0.46
N GLY A 92 -11.22 18.13 0.20
CA GLY A 92 -11.83 19.32 0.81
C GLY A 92 -11.96 19.26 2.32
N ASP A 93 -12.20 18.07 2.89
CA ASP A 93 -12.42 17.85 4.32
C ASP A 93 -11.16 18.12 5.17
N TYR A 94 -9.99 18.15 4.53
CA TYR A 94 -8.69 18.22 5.20
C TYR A 94 -8.02 19.59 5.14
N ARG A 95 -8.60 20.60 4.45
CA ARG A 95 -7.97 21.93 4.25
C ARG A 95 -7.55 22.62 5.55
N ARG A 96 -8.32 22.45 6.64
CA ARG A 96 -8.01 23.05 7.95
C ARG A 96 -6.71 22.51 8.56
N PHE A 97 -6.30 21.31 8.21
CA PHE A 97 -5.11 20.67 8.77
C PHE A 97 -3.80 21.16 8.14
N ALA A 98 -3.87 21.89 7.04
CA ALA A 98 -2.71 22.56 6.46
C ALA A 98 -2.10 23.60 7.42
N ALA A 99 -2.95 24.26 8.22
CA ALA A 99 -2.50 25.27 9.20
C ALA A 99 -2.27 24.68 10.61
N VAL A 100 -3.00 23.60 10.97
CA VAL A 100 -2.95 23.01 12.32
C VAL A 100 -2.73 21.50 12.20
N PRO A 101 -1.48 21.04 12.36
CA PRO A 101 -1.15 19.60 12.33
C PRO A 101 -1.93 18.82 13.39
N ARG A 102 -2.45 17.66 13.02
CA ARG A 102 -3.20 16.79 13.92
C ARG A 102 -2.25 16.07 14.88
N PRO A 103 -2.57 16.02 16.18
CA PRO A 103 -1.86 15.16 17.13
C PRO A 103 -1.91 13.68 16.71
N SER A 104 -0.85 12.94 17.00
CA SER A 104 -0.72 11.50 16.67
C SER A 104 -0.76 11.15 15.19
N HIS A 105 -0.67 12.14 14.29
CA HIS A 105 -0.54 11.98 12.85
C HIS A 105 0.86 12.39 12.38
N ALA A 106 1.21 12.01 11.16
CA ALA A 106 2.48 12.38 10.55
C ALA A 106 2.49 13.82 9.97
N ASP A 107 1.49 14.64 10.24
CA ASP A 107 1.32 15.97 9.65
C ASP A 107 2.52 16.88 9.95
N TYR A 108 2.91 16.99 11.22
CA TYR A 108 4.02 17.86 11.61
C TYR A 108 5.37 17.40 11.04
N PRO A 109 5.78 16.12 11.18
CA PRO A 109 6.97 15.62 10.51
C PRO A 109 6.93 15.77 8.97
N ALA A 110 5.76 15.62 8.35
CA ALA A 110 5.58 15.81 6.91
C ALA A 110 5.81 17.27 6.50
N LEU A 111 5.25 18.23 7.25
CA LEU A 111 5.47 19.66 7.01
C LEU A 111 6.95 20.03 7.09
N LEU A 112 7.66 19.53 8.10
CA LEU A 112 9.10 19.79 8.24
C LEU A 112 9.89 19.14 7.12
N ARG A 113 9.64 17.84 6.83
CA ARG A 113 10.37 17.09 5.81
C ARG A 113 10.21 17.68 4.41
N TYR A 114 9.01 18.07 4.06
CA TYR A 114 8.66 18.59 2.74
C TYR A 114 8.53 20.12 2.72
N ARG A 115 9.05 20.80 3.74
CA ARG A 115 9.11 22.27 3.81
C ARG A 115 7.75 22.95 3.55
N GLY A 116 6.68 22.38 4.10
CA GLY A 116 5.32 22.89 3.94
C GLY A 116 4.60 22.46 2.66
N HIS A 117 5.23 21.70 1.77
CA HIS A 117 4.64 21.26 0.48
C HIS A 117 4.03 19.85 0.53
N ALA A 118 3.85 19.26 1.72
CA ALA A 118 3.20 17.97 1.83
C ALA A 118 1.70 18.06 1.53
N ASP A 119 1.14 17.09 0.80
CA ASP A 119 -0.29 16.88 0.80
C ASP A 119 -0.70 16.19 2.11
N LEU A 120 -1.46 16.91 2.94
CA LEU A 120 -1.96 16.43 4.23
C LEU A 120 -3.40 15.88 4.16
N SER A 121 -3.97 15.75 2.98
CA SER A 121 -5.30 15.22 2.78
C SER A 121 -5.36 13.76 3.25
N GLY A 122 -6.10 13.50 4.34
CA GLY A 122 -6.24 12.16 4.92
C GLY A 122 -4.97 11.50 5.45
N GLY A 123 -3.84 12.21 5.50
CA GLY A 123 -2.51 11.69 5.85
C GLY A 123 -1.58 11.60 4.64
N GLY A 124 -2.06 11.95 3.45
CA GLY A 124 -1.27 12.05 2.22
C GLY A 124 -0.48 10.77 1.93
N HIS A 125 0.80 10.93 1.67
CA HIS A 125 1.72 9.82 1.44
C HIS A 125 2.03 8.98 2.70
N PHE A 126 1.75 9.49 3.91
CA PHE A 126 1.95 8.77 5.18
C PHE A 126 0.72 7.98 5.63
N SER A 127 -0.34 7.98 4.84
CA SER A 127 -1.57 7.25 5.13
C SER A 127 -1.36 5.74 5.07
N GLY A 128 -2.06 5.00 5.95
CA GLY A 128 -2.16 3.54 5.87
C GLY A 128 -2.74 3.02 4.53
N ARG A 129 -3.39 3.91 3.75
CA ARG A 129 -3.86 3.62 2.40
C ARG A 129 -2.72 3.14 1.48
N LEU A 130 -1.51 3.68 1.67
CA LEU A 130 -0.32 3.35 0.86
C LEU A 130 0.18 1.91 1.07
N THR A 131 -0.36 1.19 2.05
CA THR A 131 -0.10 -0.25 2.18
C THR A 131 -0.82 -1.09 1.12
N ALA A 132 -1.85 -0.56 0.45
CA ALA A 132 -2.58 -1.32 -0.57
C ALA A 132 -1.71 -1.73 -1.77
N PRO A 133 -0.99 -0.83 -2.45
CA PRO A 133 -0.10 -1.22 -3.54
C PRO A 133 1.06 -2.10 -3.07
N LEU A 134 1.52 -1.93 -1.83
CA LEU A 134 2.51 -2.84 -1.24
C LEU A 134 1.94 -4.25 -1.06
N CYS A 135 0.68 -4.38 -0.61
CA CYS A 135 -0.03 -5.66 -0.53
C CYS A 135 -0.20 -6.29 -1.91
N ALA A 136 -0.47 -5.50 -2.96
CA ALA A 136 -0.61 -6.02 -4.32
C ALA A 136 0.70 -6.67 -4.82
N VAL A 137 1.83 -5.98 -4.66
CA VAL A 137 3.16 -6.55 -4.96
C VAL A 137 3.44 -7.78 -4.09
N GLY A 138 3.19 -7.68 -2.78
CA GLY A 138 3.37 -8.78 -1.83
C GLY A 138 2.53 -10.01 -2.18
N GLY A 139 1.28 -9.82 -2.61
CA GLY A 139 0.39 -10.90 -3.03
C GLY A 139 0.94 -11.68 -4.23
N LEU A 140 1.55 -11.01 -5.21
CA LEU A 140 2.24 -11.67 -6.31
C LEU A 140 3.51 -12.40 -5.83
N CYS A 141 4.29 -11.79 -4.95
CA CYS A 141 5.46 -12.45 -4.35
C CYS A 141 5.07 -13.70 -3.56
N LEU A 142 3.95 -13.68 -2.83
CA LEU A 142 3.44 -14.84 -2.10
C LEU A 142 3.11 -16.01 -3.04
N GLN A 143 2.54 -15.75 -4.21
CA GLN A 143 2.30 -16.79 -5.22
C GLN A 143 3.61 -17.43 -5.69
N MET A 144 4.64 -16.62 -5.96
CA MET A 144 5.96 -17.10 -6.36
C MET A 144 6.64 -17.94 -5.26
N LEU A 145 6.53 -17.52 -4.01
CA LEU A 145 7.07 -18.22 -2.86
C LEU A 145 6.33 -19.54 -2.61
N ALA A 146 4.99 -19.55 -2.71
CA ALA A 146 4.18 -20.75 -2.53
C ALA A 146 4.56 -21.85 -3.52
N ARG A 147 4.84 -21.49 -4.79
CA ARG A 147 5.31 -22.46 -5.81
C ARG A 147 6.69 -23.04 -5.48
N ARG A 148 7.45 -22.39 -4.60
CA ARG A 148 8.75 -22.87 -4.07
C ARG A 148 8.64 -23.56 -2.72
N GLY A 149 7.40 -23.84 -2.26
CA GLY A 149 7.16 -24.48 -0.96
C GLY A 149 7.38 -23.54 0.25
N VAL A 150 7.51 -22.22 0.03
CA VAL A 150 7.69 -21.23 1.10
C VAL A 150 6.34 -20.63 1.46
N THR A 151 5.95 -20.75 2.73
CA THR A 151 4.75 -20.14 3.30
C THR A 151 5.11 -18.97 4.20
N VAL A 152 4.43 -17.84 4.02
CA VAL A 152 4.57 -16.64 4.85
C VAL A 152 3.25 -16.39 5.58
N GLY A 153 3.31 -16.23 6.89
CA GLY A 153 2.15 -15.94 7.73
C GLY A 153 2.42 -14.81 8.71
N ALA A 154 1.37 -14.16 9.16
CA ALA A 154 1.40 -13.15 10.21
C ALA A 154 0.20 -13.31 11.12
N ARG A 155 0.39 -12.99 12.41
CA ARG A 155 -0.68 -12.93 13.40
C ARG A 155 -0.53 -11.69 14.25
N LEU A 156 -1.67 -11.13 14.66
CA LEU A 156 -1.70 -10.06 15.65
C LEU A 156 -1.50 -10.66 17.04
N MET A 157 -0.53 -10.14 17.79
CA MET A 157 -0.31 -10.45 19.20
C MET A 157 -0.67 -9.23 20.03
N LEU A 158 -1.65 -9.35 20.92
CA LEU A 158 -1.98 -8.34 21.92
C LEU A 158 -1.21 -8.67 23.21
N SER A 159 -0.41 -7.70 23.67
CA SER A 159 0.21 -7.79 24.98
C SER A 159 -0.75 -7.20 26.03
N LEU A 160 -1.17 -8.01 27.01
CA LEU A 160 -2.01 -7.54 28.12
C LEU A 160 -1.27 -6.54 29.04
N ILE A 161 0.04 -6.53 29.00
CA ILE A 161 0.89 -5.59 29.77
C ILE A 161 0.68 -4.13 29.33
N HIS A 162 0.33 -3.90 28.06
CA HIS A 162 0.06 -2.54 27.54
C HIS A 162 -1.39 -2.09 27.74
N ILE A 163 -2.27 -2.96 28.25
CA ILE A 163 -3.68 -2.65 28.54
C ILE A 163 -3.88 -2.23 30.01
N SER A 164 -2.92 -2.56 30.87
CA SER A 164 -3.01 -2.36 32.31
C SER A 164 -2.25 -1.13 32.85
N GLU A 165 -1.64 -0.33 32.00
CA GLU A 165 -1.06 0.95 32.43
C GLU A 165 -2.12 2.05 32.38
N PRO A 166 -2.31 2.79 33.48
CA PRO A 166 -3.27 3.88 33.61
C PRO A 166 -2.89 5.12 32.77
#